data_eb633a71b6183deb744e42330197991a
#
_entry.id   eb633a71b6183deb744e42330197991a
#
_cell.length_a   1.000
_cell.length_b   1.000
_cell.length_c   1.000
_cell.angle_alpha   90.00
_cell.angle_beta   90.00
_cell.angle_gamma   90.00
#
_symmetry.space_group_name_H-M   'P 1'
#
loop_
_entity.id
_entity.type
_entity.pdbx_description
1 polymer ?
#
loop_
_entity_poly.entity_id
_entity_poly.type
_entity_poly.pdbx_seq_one_letter_code
_entity_poly.pdbx_strand_id
1 'polypeptide(L)'
;MECLELNLLILISLFGAILLLVNIKRRGWLLPVTAISLWLAVSIIVGGLVPAAIQRFRVIPDELNKELTYVENHIDYTRLAYGLDAIEEKSFEASPSLTKENIANNQQTVDNIRLWDPTVLAETYSQLQEIRAYYALDEVDVDRYKINGELTQVMVADRELDQTNLPAVGWVNERLQYTHGFGVVFSPANNVASQGQPDFYVKGVPATTTVSELEIEQPRIYFGESADSIEYVVVNSLQEEVDYPLSTEGQSVAYTNYSGDGGVGIGSFFKRLGFALRYSELNLLISNQLSDDSKLIMERNIVSRVKKAAPFLYTDNDPYLALIGGDLFWIIDMYTVSDKYPYAQPADTRRINENSGLPMNFNYLRNSVKAVVNAYDGTMDFYVVDSNDPLIQSYLDIFPDLFSLETEMSSELLDHIRYPCLLYTSDAADEEDSVDLGGRRII
;
A
#
# COMPACT_ATOMS: atom_id res chain seq x y z
N MET A 1 -5.03 1.88 41.22
CA MET A 1 -6.05 2.72 41.87
C MET A 1 -7.46 2.26 41.55
N GLU A 2 -7.76 1.86 40.36
CA GLU A 2 -9.09 1.37 39.95
C GLU A 2 -9.63 0.23 40.81
N CYS A 3 -8.82 -0.77 41.18
CA CYS A 3 -9.26 -1.84 42.07
C CYS A 3 -9.64 -1.35 43.48
N LEU A 4 -8.98 -0.31 43.99
CA LEU A 4 -9.30 0.27 45.31
C LEU A 4 -10.60 1.06 45.23
N GLU A 5 -10.80 1.81 44.16
CA GLU A 5 -12.01 2.57 43.87
C GLU A 5 -13.21 1.62 43.72
N LEU A 6 -13.09 0.57 42.92
CA LEU A 6 -14.14 -0.42 42.71
C LEU A 6 -14.54 -1.10 44.04
N ASN A 7 -13.56 -1.48 44.85
CA ASN A 7 -13.82 -2.10 46.15
C ASN A 7 -14.54 -1.14 47.11
N LEU A 8 -14.16 0.12 47.15
CA LEU A 8 -14.83 1.15 47.95
C LEU A 8 -16.27 1.40 47.49
N LEU A 9 -16.48 1.51 46.16
CA LEU A 9 -17.80 1.67 45.57
C LEU A 9 -18.71 0.44 45.86
N ILE A 10 -18.17 -0.78 45.83
CA ILE A 10 -18.89 -2.00 46.20
C ILE A 10 -19.32 -1.95 47.68
N LEU A 11 -18.39 -1.58 48.57
CA LEU A 11 -18.70 -1.51 50.01
C LEU A 11 -19.79 -0.45 50.32
N ILE A 12 -19.73 0.72 49.64
CA ILE A 12 -20.73 1.78 49.83
C ILE A 12 -22.07 1.40 49.20
N SER A 13 -22.04 0.70 48.07
CA SER A 13 -23.27 0.20 47.44
C SER A 13 -23.96 -0.83 48.35
N LEU A 14 -23.18 -1.72 48.95
CA LEU A 14 -23.70 -2.68 49.97
C LEU A 14 -24.27 -1.96 51.21
N PHE A 15 -23.57 -0.93 51.73
CA PHE A 15 -24.04 -0.12 52.83
C PHE A 15 -25.31 0.64 52.44
N GLY A 16 -25.35 1.24 51.27
CA GLY A 16 -26.55 1.91 50.73
C GLY A 16 -27.73 0.94 50.58
N ALA A 17 -27.51 -0.27 50.12
CA ALA A 17 -28.54 -1.32 50.03
C ALA A 17 -29.11 -1.66 51.43
N ILE A 18 -28.25 -1.78 52.43
CA ILE A 18 -28.68 -2.02 53.84
C ILE A 18 -29.55 -0.84 54.32
N LEU A 19 -29.14 0.40 54.09
CA LEU A 19 -29.93 1.58 54.47
C LEU A 19 -31.30 1.61 53.79
N LEU A 20 -31.38 1.20 52.52
CA LEU A 20 -32.64 1.10 51.78
C LEU A 20 -33.54 0.00 52.33
N LEU A 21 -32.98 -1.17 52.72
CA LEU A 21 -33.71 -2.25 53.35
C LEU A 21 -34.27 -1.81 54.71
N VAL A 22 -33.49 -1.10 55.53
CA VAL A 22 -33.93 -0.53 56.80
C VAL A 22 -35.06 0.49 56.57
N ASN A 23 -35.00 1.25 55.49
CA ASN A 23 -36.02 2.25 55.14
C ASN A 23 -37.39 1.63 54.80
N ILE A 24 -37.44 0.42 54.30
CA ILE A 24 -38.71 -0.30 54.07
C ILE A 24 -39.57 -0.31 55.34
N LYS A 25 -38.92 -0.45 56.49
CA LYS A 25 -39.59 -0.48 57.82
C LYS A 25 -39.89 0.94 58.33
N ARG A 26 -39.03 1.92 58.07
CA ARG A 26 -39.14 3.31 58.54
C ARG A 26 -39.96 4.22 57.63
N ARG A 27 -40.13 3.89 56.38
CA ARG A 27 -40.91 4.62 55.35
C ARG A 27 -40.59 6.13 55.21
N GLY A 28 -39.34 6.51 55.49
CA GLY A 28 -38.88 7.92 55.40
C GLY A 28 -38.05 8.20 54.16
N TRP A 29 -38.00 9.47 53.73
CA TRP A 29 -37.20 9.92 52.62
C TRP A 29 -35.72 10.17 52.96
N LEU A 30 -35.42 10.32 54.23
CA LEU A 30 -34.09 10.69 54.72
C LEU A 30 -33.02 9.63 54.38
N LEU A 31 -33.33 8.33 54.63
CA LEU A 31 -32.39 7.24 54.42
C LEU A 31 -32.06 6.99 52.93
N PRO A 32 -33.02 6.98 51.99
CA PRO A 32 -32.71 6.91 50.56
C PRO A 32 -31.88 8.09 50.08
N VAL A 33 -32.23 9.31 50.46
CA VAL A 33 -31.47 10.52 50.07
C VAL A 33 -30.05 10.47 50.60
N THR A 34 -29.84 10.11 51.86
CA THR A 34 -28.49 9.98 52.45
C THR A 34 -27.69 8.86 51.78
N ALA A 35 -28.28 7.73 51.45
CA ALA A 35 -27.61 6.64 50.74
C ALA A 35 -27.14 7.06 49.34
N ILE A 36 -28.01 7.72 48.58
CA ILE A 36 -27.68 8.22 47.22
C ILE A 36 -26.64 9.35 47.30
N SER A 37 -26.82 10.30 48.21
CA SER A 37 -25.88 11.43 48.36
C SER A 37 -24.49 10.95 48.79
N LEU A 38 -24.42 9.97 49.71
CA LEU A 38 -23.14 9.40 50.13
C LEU A 38 -22.46 8.65 48.98
N TRP A 39 -23.23 7.86 48.22
CA TRP A 39 -22.70 7.13 47.06
C TRP A 39 -22.16 8.08 46.02
N LEU A 40 -22.93 9.15 45.65
CA LEU A 40 -22.48 10.19 44.72
C LEU A 40 -21.24 10.94 45.23
N ALA A 41 -21.23 11.33 46.51
CA ALA A 41 -20.10 12.05 47.08
C ALA A 41 -18.81 11.22 47.03
N VAL A 42 -18.89 9.95 47.38
CA VAL A 42 -17.73 9.06 47.36
C VAL A 42 -17.30 8.75 45.92
N SER A 43 -18.25 8.55 45.01
CA SER A 43 -17.94 8.37 43.58
C SER A 43 -17.18 9.56 43.01
N ILE A 44 -17.60 10.79 43.30
CA ILE A 44 -16.93 12.03 42.84
C ILE A 44 -15.56 12.18 43.54
N ILE A 45 -15.48 11.94 44.84
CA ILE A 45 -14.21 12.14 45.57
C ILE A 45 -13.19 11.08 45.19
N VAL A 46 -13.55 9.82 45.22
CA VAL A 46 -12.61 8.70 45.00
C VAL A 46 -12.36 8.48 43.49
N GLY A 47 -13.38 8.63 42.65
CA GLY A 47 -13.27 8.45 41.21
C GLY A 47 -12.76 9.67 40.44
N GLY A 48 -12.83 10.88 41.04
CA GLY A 48 -12.43 12.10 40.37
C GLY A 48 -11.39 12.94 41.12
N LEU A 49 -11.75 13.46 42.31
CA LEU A 49 -10.90 14.43 43.03
C LEU A 49 -9.58 13.83 43.53
N VAL A 50 -9.59 12.62 44.07
CA VAL A 50 -8.40 11.95 44.61
C VAL A 50 -7.42 11.59 43.48
N PRO A 51 -7.83 10.94 42.37
CA PRO A 51 -6.94 10.69 41.24
C PRO A 51 -6.37 12.00 40.66
N ALA A 52 -7.19 13.01 40.43
CA ALA A 52 -6.75 14.30 39.93
C ALA A 52 -5.71 14.98 40.85
N ALA A 53 -5.92 14.92 42.17
CA ALA A 53 -4.97 15.46 43.13
C ALA A 53 -3.65 14.67 43.14
N ILE A 54 -3.71 13.35 43.09
CA ILE A 54 -2.51 12.52 43.00
C ILE A 54 -1.76 12.80 41.71
N GLN A 55 -2.47 12.84 40.57
CA GLN A 55 -1.87 13.18 39.29
C GLN A 55 -1.16 14.53 39.34
N ARG A 56 -1.86 15.58 39.80
CA ARG A 56 -1.33 16.95 39.79
C ARG A 56 -0.18 17.16 40.77
N PHE A 57 -0.22 16.60 41.98
CA PHE A 57 0.73 16.91 43.05
C PHE A 57 1.83 15.86 43.23
N ARG A 58 1.63 14.63 42.75
CA ARG A 58 2.57 13.54 42.97
C ARG A 58 3.13 12.94 41.68
N VAL A 59 2.32 12.86 40.61
CA VAL A 59 2.76 12.25 39.33
C VAL A 59 3.41 13.32 38.44
N ILE A 60 2.71 14.37 38.07
CA ILE A 60 3.23 15.41 37.15
C ILE A 60 4.62 15.96 37.56
N PRO A 61 4.93 16.25 38.85
CA PRO A 61 6.25 16.76 39.22
C PRO A 61 7.41 15.76 39.02
N ASP A 62 7.12 14.47 38.91
CA ASP A 62 8.10 13.38 38.76
C ASP A 62 7.53 12.29 37.83
N GLU A 63 6.95 12.74 36.73
CA GLU A 63 6.15 11.91 35.82
C GLU A 63 6.97 10.75 35.24
N LEU A 64 8.13 11.04 34.70
CA LEU A 64 9.00 10.03 34.09
C LEU A 64 9.30 8.85 35.04
N ASN A 65 9.75 9.14 36.28
CA ASN A 65 10.08 8.08 37.24
C ASN A 65 8.84 7.32 37.74
N LYS A 66 7.66 7.95 37.75
CA LYS A 66 6.42 7.33 38.22
C LYS A 66 5.74 6.48 37.14
N GLU A 67 5.89 6.88 35.89
CA GLU A 67 5.23 6.24 34.76
C GLU A 67 6.16 5.39 33.91
N LEU A 68 7.47 5.37 34.21
CA LEU A 68 8.49 4.68 33.41
C LEU A 68 8.10 3.23 33.06
N THR A 69 7.63 2.45 34.02
CA THR A 69 7.21 1.05 33.77
C THR A 69 6.03 0.96 32.83
N TYR A 70 5.11 1.93 32.87
CA TYR A 70 3.97 1.96 31.94
C TYR A 70 4.40 2.42 30.55
N VAL A 71 5.33 3.38 30.47
CA VAL A 71 5.94 3.83 29.21
C VAL A 71 6.69 2.68 28.54
N GLU A 72 7.51 1.93 29.30
CA GLU A 72 8.21 0.75 28.82
C GLU A 72 7.23 -0.28 28.25
N ASN A 73 6.17 -0.61 28.98
CA ASN A 73 5.13 -1.52 28.50
C ASN A 73 4.46 -1.02 27.20
N HIS A 74 4.17 0.29 27.11
CA HIS A 74 3.59 0.88 25.90
C HIS A 74 4.52 0.76 24.71
N ILE A 75 5.81 1.04 24.88
CA ILE A 75 6.82 0.90 23.83
C ILE A 75 6.87 -0.56 23.37
N ASP A 76 7.01 -1.51 24.29
CA ASP A 76 7.14 -2.94 23.96
C ASP A 76 5.91 -3.45 23.20
N TYR A 77 4.71 -3.15 23.69
CA TYR A 77 3.48 -3.60 23.03
C TYR A 77 3.20 -2.88 21.72
N THR A 78 3.60 -1.60 21.58
CA THR A 78 3.47 -0.88 20.32
C THR A 78 4.43 -1.45 19.28
N ARG A 79 5.71 -1.70 19.63
CA ARG A 79 6.67 -2.36 18.73
C ARG A 79 6.17 -3.74 18.28
N LEU A 80 5.65 -4.54 19.22
CA LEU A 80 5.07 -5.85 18.89
C LEU A 80 3.85 -5.73 17.96
N ALA A 81 2.99 -4.73 18.17
CA ALA A 81 1.80 -4.50 17.35
C ALA A 81 2.12 -4.17 15.89
N TYR A 82 3.25 -3.53 15.63
CA TYR A 82 3.73 -3.17 14.31
C TYR A 82 4.81 -4.10 13.76
N GLY A 83 5.23 -5.12 14.51
CA GLY A 83 6.28 -6.07 14.10
C GLY A 83 7.69 -5.50 14.14
N LEU A 84 7.91 -4.37 14.80
CA LEU A 84 9.21 -3.71 14.91
C LEU A 84 10.16 -4.41 15.89
N ASP A 85 9.66 -5.30 16.73
CA ASP A 85 10.45 -6.13 17.66
C ASP A 85 11.36 -7.14 16.95
N ALA A 86 11.10 -7.45 15.68
CA ALA A 86 11.94 -8.32 14.86
C ALA A 86 13.13 -7.59 14.21
N ILE A 87 13.20 -6.26 14.30
CA ILE A 87 14.28 -5.44 13.72
C ILE A 87 15.54 -5.55 14.58
N GLU A 88 16.64 -5.94 13.96
CA GLU A 88 17.96 -6.01 14.60
C GLU A 88 18.62 -4.64 14.60
N GLU A 89 18.73 -4.02 15.76
CA GLU A 89 19.44 -2.74 15.94
C GLU A 89 20.96 -2.96 15.96
N LYS A 90 21.69 -2.30 15.07
CA LYS A 90 23.16 -2.34 14.99
C LYS A 90 23.74 -0.96 15.22
N SER A 91 24.65 -0.84 16.19
CA SER A 91 25.40 0.40 16.37
C SER A 91 26.28 0.66 15.14
N PHE A 92 26.13 1.82 14.54
CA PHE A 92 26.95 2.30 13.44
C PHE A 92 27.84 3.46 13.91
N GLU A 93 29.17 3.26 13.90
CA GLU A 93 30.11 4.32 14.20
C GLU A 93 30.28 5.22 12.97
N ALA A 94 29.55 6.32 12.92
CA ALA A 94 29.71 7.32 11.89
C ALA A 94 31.00 8.08 12.07
N SER A 95 31.92 7.98 11.11
CA SER A 95 33.12 8.79 11.07
C SER A 95 32.89 10.06 10.25
N PRO A 96 33.28 11.24 10.72
CA PRO A 96 33.20 12.47 9.95
C PRO A 96 34.22 12.56 8.81
N SER A 97 35.17 11.62 8.75
CA SER A 97 36.24 11.58 7.74
C SER A 97 35.99 10.46 6.73
N LEU A 98 35.71 10.81 5.48
CA LEU A 98 35.63 9.87 4.37
C LEU A 98 37.00 9.75 3.70
N THR A 99 37.58 8.54 3.66
CA THR A 99 38.85 8.27 3.00
C THR A 99 38.63 7.60 1.63
N LYS A 100 39.67 7.65 0.78
CA LYS A 100 39.62 6.92 -0.52
C LYS A 100 39.48 5.41 -0.34
N GLU A 101 40.02 4.88 0.76
CA GLU A 101 39.91 3.47 1.11
C GLU A 101 38.48 3.09 1.53
N ASN A 102 37.79 3.95 2.28
CA ASN A 102 36.40 3.76 2.61
C ASN A 102 35.52 3.70 1.33
N ILE A 103 35.76 4.58 0.36
CA ILE A 103 35.06 4.57 -0.92
C ILE A 103 35.31 3.27 -1.68
N ALA A 104 36.61 2.87 -1.79
CA ALA A 104 36.98 1.68 -2.53
C ALA A 104 36.43 0.38 -1.91
N ASN A 105 36.33 0.30 -0.56
CA ASN A 105 35.80 -0.85 0.16
C ASN A 105 34.26 -0.92 0.14
N ASN A 106 33.57 0.16 -0.26
CA ASN A 106 32.12 0.23 -0.32
C ASN A 106 31.63 0.59 -1.73
N GLN A 107 32.31 0.08 -2.75
CA GLN A 107 32.02 0.44 -4.15
C GLN A 107 30.56 0.15 -4.52
N GLN A 108 30.00 -0.98 -4.09
CA GLN A 108 28.60 -1.33 -4.35
C GLN A 108 27.63 -0.27 -3.80
N THR A 109 27.90 0.29 -2.62
CA THR A 109 27.09 1.39 -2.07
C THR A 109 27.25 2.65 -2.91
N VAL A 110 28.50 3.00 -3.29
CA VAL A 110 28.80 4.19 -4.09
C VAL A 110 28.14 4.11 -5.46
N ASP A 111 28.18 2.95 -6.11
CA ASP A 111 27.60 2.71 -7.43
C ASP A 111 26.05 2.68 -7.41
N ASN A 112 25.44 2.59 -6.22
CA ASN A 112 23.99 2.63 -6.04
C ASN A 112 23.51 3.92 -5.35
N ILE A 113 24.37 4.94 -5.16
CA ILE A 113 23.92 6.25 -4.69
C ILE A 113 23.02 6.86 -5.74
N ARG A 114 21.76 7.05 -5.40
CA ARG A 114 20.76 7.63 -6.30
C ARG A 114 21.11 9.07 -6.64
N LEU A 115 21.23 9.34 -7.92
CA LEU A 115 21.46 10.68 -8.47
C LEU A 115 20.16 11.33 -8.92
N TRP A 116 19.23 10.53 -9.44
CA TRP A 116 17.94 10.97 -9.94
C TRP A 116 16.87 10.97 -8.85
N ASP A 117 16.08 12.02 -8.81
CA ASP A 117 14.82 12.06 -8.05
C ASP A 117 13.69 11.53 -8.94
N PRO A 118 12.88 10.55 -8.46
CA PRO A 118 11.79 9.96 -9.26
C PRO A 118 10.79 10.99 -9.76
N THR A 119 10.42 11.97 -8.94
CA THR A 119 9.42 13.00 -9.27
C THR A 119 9.91 13.89 -10.43
N VAL A 120 11.18 14.29 -10.38
CA VAL A 120 11.80 15.09 -11.46
C VAL A 120 12.02 14.25 -12.72
N LEU A 121 12.33 12.96 -12.52
CA LEU A 121 12.60 12.04 -13.61
C LEU A 121 11.32 11.71 -14.40
N ALA A 122 10.15 11.64 -13.75
CA ALA A 122 8.87 11.41 -14.40
C ALA A 122 8.59 12.45 -15.50
N GLU A 123 8.81 13.74 -15.22
CA GLU A 123 8.68 14.81 -16.24
C GLU A 123 9.67 14.63 -17.39
N THR A 124 10.89 14.19 -17.09
CA THR A 124 11.93 13.95 -18.09
C THR A 124 11.58 12.74 -18.96
N TYR A 125 11.07 11.66 -18.36
CA TYR A 125 10.63 10.48 -19.08
C TYR A 125 9.45 10.80 -19.99
N SER A 126 8.44 11.54 -19.51
CA SER A 126 7.32 11.98 -20.33
C SER A 126 7.80 12.77 -21.53
N GLN A 127 8.72 13.72 -21.38
CA GLN A 127 9.24 14.50 -22.47
C GLN A 127 10.05 13.69 -23.52
N LEU A 128 10.79 12.67 -23.08
CA LEU A 128 11.69 11.90 -23.94
C LEU A 128 11.07 10.59 -24.46
N GLN A 129 10.12 10.00 -23.76
CA GLN A 129 9.66 8.63 -23.97
C GLN A 129 8.13 8.47 -24.07
N GLU A 130 7.34 9.53 -23.96
CA GLU A 130 5.89 9.49 -24.17
C GLU A 130 5.55 9.02 -25.58
N ILE A 131 6.29 9.49 -26.59
CA ILE A 131 6.21 9.10 -28.03
C ILE A 131 4.88 9.48 -28.67
N ARG A 132 3.76 9.31 -27.99
CA ARG A 132 2.40 9.69 -28.41
C ARG A 132 1.65 10.29 -27.23
N ALA A 133 0.83 11.30 -27.49
CA ALA A 133 0.03 11.99 -26.47
C ALA A 133 -0.98 11.09 -25.71
N TYR A 134 -1.27 9.91 -26.26
CA TYR A 134 -2.13 8.94 -25.61
C TYR A 134 -1.37 7.91 -24.74
N TYR A 135 -0.06 8.08 -24.55
CA TYR A 135 0.70 7.36 -23.54
C TYR A 135 1.07 8.29 -22.40
N ALA A 136 0.94 7.81 -21.17
CA ALA A 136 1.37 8.49 -19.98
C ALA A 136 2.50 7.72 -19.29
N LEU A 137 3.45 8.44 -18.70
CA LEU A 137 4.47 7.94 -17.80
C LEU A 137 4.32 8.79 -16.52
N ASP A 138 3.35 8.44 -15.70
CA ASP A 138 2.90 9.29 -14.60
C ASP A 138 3.77 9.15 -13.36
N GLU A 139 4.32 7.96 -13.14
CA GLU A 139 5.12 7.65 -11.97
C GLU A 139 6.44 6.97 -12.34
N VAL A 140 7.44 7.10 -11.46
CA VAL A 140 8.75 6.45 -11.60
C VAL A 140 9.06 5.70 -10.32
N ASP A 141 9.06 4.40 -10.43
CA ASP A 141 9.48 3.49 -9.37
C ASP A 141 10.99 3.36 -9.25
N VAL A 142 11.44 3.00 -8.07
CA VAL A 142 12.85 2.63 -7.81
C VAL A 142 12.90 1.16 -7.48
N ASP A 143 13.59 0.38 -8.29
CA ASP A 143 13.76 -1.05 -8.06
C ASP A 143 15.23 -1.46 -8.24
N ARG A 144 15.53 -2.74 -8.08
CA ARG A 144 16.88 -3.29 -8.15
C ARG A 144 16.93 -4.54 -9.03
N TYR A 145 17.91 -4.59 -9.91
CA TYR A 145 18.15 -5.72 -10.81
C TYR A 145 19.61 -6.17 -10.75
N LYS A 146 19.85 -7.44 -11.00
CA LYS A 146 21.21 -7.95 -11.20
C LYS A 146 21.61 -7.74 -12.65
N ILE A 147 22.39 -6.68 -12.92
CA ILE A 147 22.85 -6.32 -14.25
C ILE A 147 24.36 -6.63 -14.34
N ASN A 148 24.75 -7.47 -15.32
CA ASN A 148 26.12 -7.98 -15.45
C ASN A 148 26.66 -8.63 -14.18
N GLY A 149 25.78 -9.23 -13.36
CA GLY A 149 26.13 -9.89 -12.09
C GLY A 149 26.25 -8.96 -10.89
N GLU A 150 26.05 -7.65 -11.04
CA GLU A 150 26.06 -6.65 -9.98
C GLU A 150 24.65 -6.15 -9.67
N LEU A 151 24.34 -5.98 -8.38
CA LEU A 151 23.06 -5.41 -7.94
C LEU A 151 23.04 -3.91 -8.28
N THR A 152 22.17 -3.53 -9.18
CA THR A 152 22.05 -2.16 -9.69
C THR A 152 20.66 -1.59 -9.39
N GLN A 153 20.62 -0.41 -8.78
CA GLN A 153 19.38 0.33 -8.58
C GLN A 153 18.97 1.00 -9.89
N VAL A 154 17.72 0.80 -10.26
CA VAL A 154 17.15 1.34 -11.50
C VAL A 154 15.89 2.15 -11.23
N MET A 155 15.61 3.08 -12.12
CA MET A 155 14.37 3.82 -12.24
C MET A 155 13.51 3.14 -13.29
N VAL A 156 12.25 2.86 -12.95
CA VAL A 156 11.29 2.14 -13.80
C VAL A 156 10.05 3.02 -13.99
N ALA A 157 9.58 3.17 -15.20
CA ALA A 157 8.29 3.77 -15.48
C ALA A 157 7.59 2.96 -16.56
N ASP A 158 6.34 2.64 -16.33
CA ASP A 158 5.51 2.03 -17.36
C ASP A 158 4.87 3.08 -18.26
N ARG A 159 4.38 2.61 -19.39
CA ARG A 159 3.71 3.47 -20.35
C ARG A 159 2.25 3.06 -20.45
N GLU A 160 1.43 3.65 -19.59
CA GLU A 160 -0.01 3.42 -19.60
C GLU A 160 -0.73 4.19 -20.72
N LEU A 161 -1.96 3.78 -20.97
CA LEU A 161 -2.79 4.41 -21.98
C LEU A 161 -3.63 5.53 -21.36
N ASP A 162 -3.33 6.78 -21.75
CA ASP A 162 -4.18 7.93 -21.48
C ASP A 162 -5.28 8.04 -22.53
N GLN A 163 -6.45 7.57 -22.19
CA GLN A 163 -7.59 7.58 -23.11
C GLN A 163 -8.23 8.96 -23.30
N THR A 164 -7.86 9.95 -22.50
CA THR A 164 -8.36 11.33 -22.68
C THR A 164 -7.70 12.01 -23.87
N ASN A 165 -6.52 11.56 -24.27
CA ASN A 165 -5.70 12.10 -25.35
C ASN A 165 -5.67 11.23 -26.62
N LEU A 166 -6.68 10.37 -26.81
CA LEU A 166 -6.78 9.55 -28.03
C LEU A 166 -6.94 10.39 -29.31
N PRO A 167 -6.40 9.92 -30.44
CA PRO A 167 -6.52 10.62 -31.74
C PRO A 167 -7.95 10.83 -32.21
N ALA A 168 -8.87 9.97 -31.79
CA ALA A 168 -10.29 10.07 -32.09
C ALA A 168 -11.11 9.54 -30.92
N VAL A 169 -12.13 10.29 -30.54
CA VAL A 169 -13.06 9.95 -29.48
C VAL A 169 -14.19 9.10 -30.05
N GLY A 170 -14.62 8.09 -29.29
CA GLY A 170 -15.77 7.26 -29.62
C GLY A 170 -15.63 5.85 -29.10
N TRP A 171 -16.76 5.22 -28.85
CA TRP A 171 -16.84 3.91 -28.17
C TRP A 171 -15.96 2.83 -28.81
N VAL A 172 -15.87 2.80 -30.15
CA VAL A 172 -15.01 1.82 -30.85
C VAL A 172 -13.54 2.07 -30.56
N ASN A 173 -13.09 3.31 -30.65
CA ASN A 173 -11.70 3.65 -30.39
C ASN A 173 -11.33 3.42 -28.94
N GLU A 174 -12.14 3.92 -28.00
CA GLU A 174 -11.87 3.88 -26.56
C GLU A 174 -12.02 2.47 -25.97
N ARG A 175 -12.87 1.63 -26.55
CA ARG A 175 -13.24 0.34 -25.94
C ARG A 175 -12.72 -0.88 -26.72
N LEU A 176 -12.48 -0.76 -28.03
CA LEU A 176 -12.12 -1.90 -28.88
C LEU A 176 -10.73 -1.77 -29.51
N GLN A 177 -10.25 -0.54 -29.77
CA GLN A 177 -8.99 -0.33 -30.49
C GLN A 177 -7.85 0.09 -29.55
N TYR A 178 -8.03 1.11 -28.73
CA TYR A 178 -7.05 1.55 -27.76
C TYR A 178 -7.34 0.92 -26.40
N THR A 179 -6.88 -0.32 -26.23
CA THR A 179 -7.23 -1.18 -25.11
C THR A 179 -6.16 -1.29 -24.04
N HIS A 180 -4.89 -1.00 -24.37
CA HIS A 180 -3.74 -1.25 -23.49
C HIS A 180 -2.62 -0.22 -23.69
N GLY A 181 -1.81 -0.04 -22.66
CA GLY A 181 -0.52 0.64 -22.70
C GLY A 181 0.56 -0.27 -23.29
N PHE A 182 1.78 0.27 -23.52
CA PHE A 182 2.83 -0.49 -24.19
C PHE A 182 4.22 -0.17 -23.68
N GLY A 183 4.86 -1.15 -23.06
CA GLY A 183 6.26 -1.14 -22.69
C GLY A 183 6.56 -0.29 -21.47
N VAL A 184 7.82 -0.37 -21.09
CA VAL A 184 8.37 0.30 -19.91
C VAL A 184 9.68 0.98 -20.27
N VAL A 185 10.12 1.90 -19.43
CA VAL A 185 11.38 2.62 -19.52
C VAL A 185 12.23 2.26 -18.31
N PHE A 186 13.49 1.91 -18.53
CA PHE A 186 14.46 1.66 -17.47
C PHE A 186 15.68 2.54 -17.65
N SER A 187 16.15 3.16 -16.56
CA SER A 187 17.47 3.77 -16.50
C SER A 187 18.16 3.50 -15.16
N PRO A 188 19.50 3.49 -15.09
CA PRO A 188 20.19 3.39 -13.79
C PRO A 188 19.91 4.62 -12.93
N ALA A 189 19.77 4.41 -11.62
CA ALA A 189 19.49 5.48 -10.67
C ALA A 189 20.68 6.44 -10.47
N ASN A 190 21.89 6.00 -10.78
CA ASN A 190 23.15 6.66 -10.47
C ASN A 190 23.92 7.18 -11.69
N ASN A 191 23.42 7.01 -12.90
CA ASN A 191 24.16 7.35 -14.12
C ASN A 191 23.45 8.41 -14.98
N VAL A 192 24.27 9.13 -15.75
CA VAL A 192 23.83 10.20 -16.64
C VAL A 192 24.52 10.02 -17.99
N ALA A 193 23.73 10.01 -19.05
CA ALA A 193 24.24 10.02 -20.42
C ALA A 193 24.86 11.37 -20.79
N SER A 194 25.46 11.44 -21.95
CA SER A 194 25.94 12.70 -22.52
C SER A 194 24.82 13.75 -22.56
N GLN A 195 25.13 14.98 -22.23
CA GLN A 195 24.20 16.12 -22.17
C GLN A 195 23.26 16.14 -20.94
N GLY A 196 23.50 15.32 -19.90
CA GLY A 196 22.73 15.35 -18.69
C GLY A 196 21.37 14.65 -18.79
N GLN A 197 21.17 13.80 -19.78
CA GLN A 197 19.96 12.99 -19.93
C GLN A 197 20.09 11.65 -19.18
N PRO A 198 18.96 10.97 -18.86
CA PRO A 198 19.00 9.61 -18.34
C PRO A 198 19.69 8.64 -19.31
N ASP A 199 20.50 7.74 -18.78
CA ASP A 199 21.17 6.69 -19.56
C ASP A 199 20.25 5.47 -19.65
N PHE A 200 19.41 5.40 -20.67
CA PHE A 200 18.36 4.39 -20.78
C PHE A 200 18.91 2.99 -21.05
N TYR A 201 18.57 2.03 -20.18
CA TYR A 201 18.72 0.61 -20.46
C TYR A 201 17.63 0.07 -21.37
N VAL A 202 16.39 0.51 -21.15
CA VAL A 202 15.23 0.19 -21.98
C VAL A 202 14.52 1.48 -22.37
N LYS A 203 14.23 1.65 -23.66
CA LYS A 203 13.57 2.85 -24.22
C LYS A 203 12.83 2.55 -25.53
N GLY A 204 11.98 3.48 -25.90
CA GLY A 204 11.30 3.46 -27.22
C GLY A 204 10.06 2.57 -27.27
N VAL A 205 9.38 2.62 -28.42
CA VAL A 205 8.21 1.79 -28.75
C VAL A 205 8.34 1.34 -30.22
N PRO A 206 8.53 0.04 -30.50
CA PRO A 206 8.73 -1.04 -29.50
C PRO A 206 9.99 -0.85 -28.68
N ALA A 207 10.00 -1.45 -27.49
CA ALA A 207 11.10 -1.32 -26.56
C ALA A 207 12.42 -1.86 -27.13
N THR A 208 13.49 -1.11 -26.97
CA THR A 208 14.86 -1.54 -27.29
C THR A 208 15.66 -1.58 -25.99
N THR A 209 16.32 -2.71 -25.73
CA THR A 209 17.17 -2.87 -24.55
C THR A 209 18.65 -2.87 -24.92
N THR A 210 19.47 -2.32 -24.03
CA THR A 210 20.94 -2.40 -24.08
C THR A 210 21.48 -3.44 -23.12
N VAL A 211 20.63 -4.06 -22.32
CA VAL A 211 20.93 -4.98 -21.21
C VAL A 211 20.06 -6.22 -21.36
N SER A 212 20.68 -7.39 -21.52
CA SER A 212 19.97 -8.65 -21.78
C SER A 212 19.05 -9.08 -20.63
N GLU A 213 19.40 -8.72 -19.41
CA GLU A 213 18.63 -9.04 -18.19
C GLU A 213 17.30 -8.27 -18.08
N LEU A 214 17.13 -7.24 -18.95
CA LEU A 214 15.92 -6.42 -19.03
C LEU A 214 15.18 -6.63 -20.37
N GLU A 215 15.24 -7.82 -20.94
CA GLU A 215 14.46 -8.16 -22.13
C GLU A 215 12.99 -8.35 -21.77
N ILE A 216 12.11 -7.70 -22.53
CA ILE A 216 10.66 -7.71 -22.28
C ILE A 216 10.02 -8.59 -23.35
N GLU A 217 9.39 -9.68 -22.91
CA GLU A 217 8.65 -10.61 -23.79
C GLU A 217 7.19 -10.15 -23.97
N GLN A 218 6.56 -9.68 -22.90
CA GLN A 218 5.18 -9.18 -22.93
C GLN A 218 5.11 -7.70 -22.52
N PRO A 219 5.14 -6.79 -23.50
CA PRO A 219 5.17 -5.35 -23.23
C PRO A 219 3.78 -4.70 -23.01
N ARG A 220 2.67 -5.43 -23.22
CA ARG A 220 1.32 -4.86 -23.22
C ARG A 220 0.78 -4.77 -21.81
N ILE A 221 0.22 -3.59 -21.46
CA ILE A 221 -0.29 -3.26 -20.13
C ILE A 221 -1.79 -3.03 -20.23
N TYR A 222 -2.58 -4.08 -19.92
CA TYR A 222 -4.04 -3.97 -19.83
C TYR A 222 -4.50 -3.59 -18.44
N PHE A 223 -3.71 -3.87 -17.43
CA PHE A 223 -3.94 -3.59 -16.03
C PHE A 223 -2.81 -2.71 -15.49
N GLY A 224 -3.17 -1.55 -14.97
CA GLY A 224 -2.23 -0.55 -14.49
C GLY A 224 -2.77 0.22 -13.29
N GLU A 225 -2.02 1.22 -12.86
CA GLU A 225 -2.36 2.04 -11.69
C GLU A 225 -3.05 3.35 -12.04
N SER A 226 -3.02 3.78 -13.30
CA SER A 226 -3.58 5.06 -13.69
C SER A 226 -5.05 5.22 -13.30
N ALA A 227 -5.36 6.31 -12.59
CA ALA A 227 -6.71 6.63 -12.16
C ALA A 227 -7.64 6.96 -13.33
N ASP A 228 -7.09 7.39 -14.46
CA ASP A 228 -7.83 7.80 -15.66
C ASP A 228 -8.19 6.63 -16.57
N SER A 229 -7.81 5.40 -16.19
CA SER A 229 -8.14 4.21 -16.96
C SER A 229 -9.64 4.00 -17.04
N ILE A 230 -10.15 3.76 -18.24
CA ILE A 230 -11.57 3.43 -18.45
C ILE A 230 -11.92 2.11 -17.74
N GLU A 231 -13.10 2.06 -17.12
CA GLU A 231 -13.57 0.93 -16.30
C GLU A 231 -13.52 -0.44 -17.00
N TYR A 232 -13.70 -0.47 -18.34
CA TYR A 232 -13.62 -1.69 -19.11
C TYR A 232 -13.14 -1.45 -20.55
N VAL A 233 -12.55 -2.46 -21.14
CA VAL A 233 -12.29 -2.58 -22.58
C VAL A 233 -12.77 -3.93 -23.09
N VAL A 234 -12.98 -4.05 -24.39
CA VAL A 234 -13.36 -5.31 -25.04
C VAL A 234 -12.28 -5.73 -26.01
N VAL A 235 -11.73 -6.88 -25.78
CA VAL A 235 -10.67 -7.50 -26.59
C VAL A 235 -11.26 -8.64 -27.44
N ASN A 236 -10.50 -9.07 -28.44
CA ASN A 236 -10.93 -10.09 -29.39
C ASN A 236 -12.28 -9.75 -30.08
N SER A 237 -12.48 -8.47 -30.36
CA SER A 237 -13.60 -7.98 -31.16
C SER A 237 -13.32 -8.20 -32.66
N LEU A 238 -14.20 -7.76 -33.53
CA LEU A 238 -13.95 -7.74 -34.99
C LEU A 238 -13.02 -6.57 -35.40
N GLN A 239 -12.70 -5.69 -34.47
CA GLN A 239 -11.67 -4.65 -34.63
C GLN A 239 -10.35 -5.18 -34.06
N GLU A 240 -9.26 -4.98 -34.80
CA GLU A 240 -7.93 -5.22 -34.28
C GLU A 240 -7.55 -4.13 -33.28
N GLU A 241 -6.83 -4.51 -32.23
CA GLU A 241 -6.35 -3.60 -31.20
C GLU A 241 -5.10 -2.88 -31.70
N VAL A 242 -5.00 -1.58 -31.45
CA VAL A 242 -3.79 -0.79 -31.72
C VAL A 242 -2.72 -1.22 -30.71
N ASP A 243 -1.63 -1.76 -31.24
CA ASP A 243 -0.53 -2.28 -30.44
C ASP A 243 0.47 -1.15 -30.10
N TYR A 244 1.11 -0.60 -31.13
CA TYR A 244 2.05 0.51 -30.95
C TYR A 244 2.22 1.32 -32.23
N PRO A 245 2.71 2.58 -32.15
CA PRO A 245 2.98 3.38 -33.32
C PRO A 245 4.25 2.90 -34.07
N LEU A 246 4.14 2.76 -35.40
CA LEU A 246 5.26 2.33 -36.26
C LEU A 246 6.23 3.46 -36.56
N SER A 247 5.85 4.72 -36.35
CA SER A 247 6.72 5.89 -36.58
C SER A 247 6.37 7.00 -35.60
N THR A 248 7.33 7.85 -35.27
CA THR A 248 7.12 9.02 -34.42
C THR A 248 6.32 10.12 -35.14
N GLU A 249 6.40 10.18 -36.48
CA GLU A 249 5.70 11.15 -37.31
C GLU A 249 4.71 10.45 -38.24
N GLY A 250 3.52 10.13 -37.83
CA GLY A 250 2.55 9.50 -38.71
C GLY A 250 1.44 8.77 -37.96
N GLN A 251 0.42 8.35 -38.69
CA GLN A 251 -0.70 7.64 -38.16
C GLN A 251 -0.58 6.09 -38.28
N SER A 252 0.57 5.61 -38.76
CA SER A 252 0.81 4.18 -38.94
C SER A 252 1.01 3.51 -37.59
N VAL A 253 0.21 2.47 -37.32
CA VAL A 253 0.25 1.67 -36.08
C VAL A 253 0.38 0.19 -36.39
N ALA A 254 0.98 -0.55 -35.51
CA ALA A 254 0.90 -2.01 -35.48
C ALA A 254 -0.43 -2.42 -34.84
N TYR A 255 -0.92 -3.59 -35.20
CA TYR A 255 -2.15 -4.16 -34.63
C TYR A 255 -1.87 -5.49 -33.96
N THR A 256 -2.68 -5.83 -32.96
CA THR A 256 -2.60 -7.08 -32.22
C THR A 256 -3.99 -7.61 -31.88
N ASN A 257 -4.02 -8.83 -31.34
CA ASN A 257 -5.18 -9.40 -30.68
C ASN A 257 -4.76 -9.95 -29.33
N TYR A 258 -5.60 -9.77 -28.36
CA TYR A 258 -5.37 -10.28 -27.00
C TYR A 258 -5.33 -11.81 -26.96
N SER A 259 -4.29 -12.40 -26.36
CA SER A 259 -4.12 -13.84 -26.21
C SER A 259 -4.11 -14.31 -24.75
N GLY A 260 -4.29 -13.38 -23.80
CA GLY A 260 -4.28 -13.71 -22.37
C GLY A 260 -5.54 -14.43 -21.89
N ASP A 261 -5.44 -15.02 -20.71
CA ASP A 261 -6.53 -15.75 -20.08
C ASP A 261 -7.56 -14.85 -19.40
N GLY A 262 -7.20 -13.59 -19.10
CA GLY A 262 -8.06 -12.62 -18.44
C GLY A 262 -9.31 -12.24 -19.23
N GLY A 263 -10.21 -11.55 -18.52
CA GLY A 263 -11.46 -11.05 -19.09
C GLY A 263 -12.63 -12.06 -19.03
N VAL A 264 -13.83 -11.54 -19.20
CA VAL A 264 -15.08 -12.31 -19.19
C VAL A 264 -15.64 -12.42 -20.60
N GLY A 265 -15.80 -13.62 -21.15
CA GLY A 265 -16.38 -13.83 -22.47
C GLY A 265 -17.80 -13.26 -22.56
N ILE A 266 -18.06 -12.42 -23.56
CA ILE A 266 -19.36 -11.75 -23.79
C ILE A 266 -20.07 -12.23 -25.06
N GLY A 267 -19.80 -13.44 -25.54
CA GLY A 267 -20.45 -14.02 -26.72
C GLY A 267 -21.97 -14.18 -26.59
N SER A 268 -22.51 -14.36 -25.38
CA SER A 268 -23.95 -14.53 -25.18
C SER A 268 -24.70 -13.22 -24.99
N PHE A 269 -25.92 -13.15 -25.54
CA PHE A 269 -26.81 -11.98 -25.39
C PHE A 269 -27.05 -11.60 -23.91
N PHE A 270 -27.26 -12.57 -23.03
CA PHE A 270 -27.56 -12.29 -21.61
C PHE A 270 -26.34 -11.69 -20.88
N LYS A 271 -25.11 -12.12 -21.23
CA LYS A 271 -23.88 -11.52 -20.68
C LYS A 271 -23.73 -10.08 -21.19
N ARG A 272 -23.94 -9.82 -22.49
CA ARG A 272 -23.92 -8.47 -23.05
C ARG A 272 -24.96 -7.58 -22.39
N LEU A 273 -26.16 -8.08 -22.17
CA LEU A 273 -27.23 -7.35 -21.47
C LEU A 273 -26.81 -7.01 -20.02
N GLY A 274 -26.24 -7.97 -19.30
CA GLY A 274 -25.76 -7.73 -17.93
C GLY A 274 -24.71 -6.62 -17.87
N PHE A 275 -23.73 -6.66 -18.76
CA PHE A 275 -22.69 -5.63 -18.82
C PHE A 275 -23.21 -4.29 -19.36
N ALA A 276 -24.10 -4.30 -20.33
CA ALA A 276 -24.75 -3.08 -20.82
C ALA A 276 -25.52 -2.36 -19.71
N LEU A 277 -26.21 -3.09 -18.85
CA LEU A 277 -26.89 -2.54 -17.68
C LEU A 277 -25.90 -2.07 -16.61
N ARG A 278 -24.85 -2.83 -16.34
CA ARG A 278 -23.81 -2.47 -15.36
C ARG A 278 -23.11 -1.16 -15.69
N TYR A 279 -22.73 -0.98 -16.96
CA TYR A 279 -21.99 0.19 -17.42
C TYR A 279 -22.87 1.27 -18.07
N SER A 280 -24.19 1.07 -18.11
CA SER A 280 -25.15 1.94 -18.81
C SER A 280 -24.76 2.21 -20.26
N GLU A 281 -24.21 1.18 -20.94
CA GLU A 281 -23.61 1.28 -22.28
C GLU A 281 -24.34 0.39 -23.29
N LEU A 282 -25.19 1.00 -24.10
CA LEU A 282 -25.99 0.30 -25.10
C LEU A 282 -25.16 -0.31 -26.24
N ASN A 283 -24.00 0.23 -26.54
CA ASN A 283 -23.13 -0.29 -27.59
C ASN A 283 -22.71 -1.74 -27.36
N LEU A 284 -22.64 -2.20 -26.10
CA LEU A 284 -22.39 -3.61 -25.77
C LEU A 284 -23.49 -4.56 -26.28
N LEU A 285 -24.72 -4.05 -26.49
CA LEU A 285 -25.84 -4.85 -27.04
C LEU A 285 -25.99 -4.73 -28.53
N ILE A 286 -25.83 -3.50 -29.07
CA ILE A 286 -26.23 -3.19 -30.45
C ILE A 286 -25.08 -3.21 -31.42
N SER A 287 -23.82 -3.19 -30.93
CA SER A 287 -22.64 -3.16 -31.81
C SER A 287 -22.49 -4.48 -32.55
N ASN A 288 -22.27 -4.36 -33.86
CA ASN A 288 -21.94 -5.47 -34.74
C ASN A 288 -20.41 -5.77 -34.76
N GLN A 289 -19.63 -5.04 -33.95
CA GLN A 289 -18.18 -5.24 -33.84
C GLN A 289 -17.81 -6.33 -32.83
N LEU A 290 -18.77 -6.83 -32.06
CA LEU A 290 -18.56 -7.85 -31.04
C LEU A 290 -18.78 -9.25 -31.64
N SER A 291 -17.82 -10.15 -31.43
CA SER A 291 -17.86 -11.55 -31.81
C SER A 291 -18.27 -12.47 -30.64
N ASP A 292 -18.37 -13.76 -30.90
CA ASP A 292 -18.60 -14.77 -29.87
C ASP A 292 -17.33 -14.98 -28.99
N ASP A 293 -16.14 -14.68 -29.54
CA ASP A 293 -14.86 -14.77 -28.86
C ASP A 293 -14.49 -13.52 -28.07
N SER A 294 -15.30 -12.45 -28.19
CA SER A 294 -15.04 -11.20 -27.50
C SER A 294 -15.06 -11.36 -25.99
N LYS A 295 -14.03 -10.83 -25.31
CA LYS A 295 -13.91 -10.81 -23.87
C LYS A 295 -13.97 -9.35 -23.37
N LEU A 296 -14.62 -9.14 -22.25
CA LEU A 296 -14.63 -7.85 -21.55
C LEU A 296 -13.62 -7.91 -20.40
N ILE A 297 -12.63 -7.04 -20.46
CA ILE A 297 -11.64 -6.81 -19.41
C ILE A 297 -12.15 -5.65 -18.54
N MET A 298 -12.27 -5.87 -17.24
CA MET A 298 -12.80 -4.92 -16.26
C MET A 298 -11.93 -4.85 -15.01
N GLU A 299 -12.18 -3.85 -14.18
CA GLU A 299 -11.39 -3.61 -12.97
C GLU A 299 -9.90 -3.53 -13.31
N ARG A 300 -9.59 -2.64 -14.25
CA ARG A 300 -8.26 -2.50 -14.81
C ARG A 300 -7.28 -1.81 -13.88
N ASN A 301 -7.78 -0.89 -13.03
CA ASN A 301 -6.96 -0.32 -11.97
C ASN A 301 -6.61 -1.41 -10.95
N ILE A 302 -5.32 -1.68 -10.77
CA ILE A 302 -4.80 -2.79 -9.98
C ILE A 302 -5.12 -2.67 -8.49
N VAL A 303 -5.05 -1.46 -7.93
CA VAL A 303 -5.39 -1.22 -6.52
C VAL A 303 -6.87 -1.51 -6.26
N SER A 304 -7.76 -1.00 -7.12
CA SER A 304 -9.19 -1.28 -7.05
C SER A 304 -9.50 -2.77 -7.23
N ARG A 305 -8.78 -3.44 -8.13
CA ARG A 305 -8.91 -4.87 -8.41
C ARG A 305 -8.57 -5.71 -7.19
N VAL A 306 -7.41 -5.44 -6.57
CA VAL A 306 -6.94 -6.13 -5.37
C VAL A 306 -7.88 -5.89 -4.18
N LYS A 307 -8.33 -4.63 -3.97
CA LYS A 307 -9.32 -4.29 -2.93
C LYS A 307 -10.64 -5.04 -3.08
N LYS A 308 -11.07 -5.31 -4.32
CA LYS A 308 -12.29 -6.09 -4.57
C LYS A 308 -12.11 -7.58 -4.33
N ALA A 309 -10.92 -8.12 -4.58
CA ALA A 309 -10.61 -9.52 -4.34
C ALA A 309 -10.43 -9.83 -2.85
N ALA A 310 -9.77 -8.94 -2.10
CA ALA A 310 -9.50 -9.09 -0.68
C ALA A 310 -9.94 -7.83 0.12
N PRO A 311 -11.24 -7.54 0.23
CA PRO A 311 -11.75 -6.30 0.84
C PRO A 311 -11.54 -6.20 2.36
N PHE A 312 -11.08 -7.26 2.98
CA PHE A 312 -10.75 -7.34 4.41
C PHE A 312 -9.29 -6.99 4.72
N LEU A 313 -8.46 -6.79 3.69
CA LEU A 313 -7.11 -6.26 3.80
C LEU A 313 -7.07 -4.80 3.34
N TYR A 314 -6.17 -4.04 3.92
CA TYR A 314 -5.89 -2.67 3.49
C TYR A 314 -4.71 -2.66 2.52
N THR A 315 -4.82 -1.92 1.44
CA THR A 315 -3.74 -1.78 0.46
C THR A 315 -3.01 -0.47 0.67
N ASP A 316 -1.73 -0.49 0.48
CA ASP A 316 -0.98 0.68 0.08
C ASP A 316 -1.54 1.23 -1.25
N ASN A 317 -1.45 2.53 -1.45
CA ASN A 317 -1.81 3.15 -2.72
C ASN A 317 -0.57 3.51 -3.56
N ASP A 318 0.55 2.87 -3.28
CA ASP A 318 1.86 3.01 -3.93
C ASP A 318 2.32 1.63 -4.46
N PRO A 319 1.63 1.07 -5.47
CA PRO A 319 2.08 -0.16 -6.14
C PRO A 319 3.37 0.11 -6.88
N TYR A 320 4.16 -0.90 -7.14
CA TYR A 320 5.37 -0.75 -7.94
C TYR A 320 5.50 -1.85 -8.99
N LEU A 321 6.08 -1.48 -10.13
CA LEU A 321 6.23 -2.37 -11.27
C LEU A 321 7.55 -3.13 -11.22
N ALA A 322 7.50 -4.44 -11.49
CA ALA A 322 8.66 -5.31 -11.64
C ALA A 322 8.61 -6.10 -12.96
N LEU A 323 9.77 -6.26 -13.59
CA LEU A 323 9.97 -7.12 -14.75
C LEU A 323 10.52 -8.47 -14.27
N ILE A 324 9.76 -9.54 -14.44
CA ILE A 324 10.07 -10.88 -13.95
C ILE A 324 9.86 -11.89 -15.08
N GLY A 325 10.92 -12.58 -15.48
CA GLY A 325 10.84 -13.60 -16.54
C GLY A 325 10.40 -13.05 -17.89
N GLY A 326 10.60 -11.77 -18.18
CA GLY A 326 10.15 -11.11 -19.41
C GLY A 326 8.72 -10.54 -19.36
N ASP A 327 7.96 -10.80 -18.30
CA ASP A 327 6.61 -10.28 -18.06
C ASP A 327 6.60 -9.16 -17.02
N LEU A 328 5.59 -8.30 -17.10
CA LEU A 328 5.40 -7.16 -16.19
C LEU A 328 4.42 -7.52 -15.08
N PHE A 329 4.83 -7.28 -13.83
CA PHE A 329 4.01 -7.53 -12.65
C PHE A 329 3.96 -6.29 -11.76
N TRP A 330 2.78 -5.99 -11.27
CA TRP A 330 2.57 -5.02 -10.21
C TRP A 330 2.65 -5.70 -8.85
N ILE A 331 3.39 -5.11 -7.94
CA ILE A 331 3.49 -5.59 -6.55
C ILE A 331 2.84 -4.54 -5.65
N ILE A 332 1.91 -4.99 -4.80
CA ILE A 332 1.11 -4.13 -3.95
C ILE A 332 1.25 -4.59 -2.51
N ASP A 333 1.63 -3.68 -1.64
CA ASP A 333 1.69 -3.94 -0.21
C ASP A 333 0.30 -3.98 0.41
N MET A 334 0.02 -5.04 1.17
CA MET A 334 -1.24 -5.21 1.85
C MET A 334 -1.07 -5.42 3.35
N TYR A 335 -2.00 -4.87 4.10
CA TYR A 335 -1.90 -4.79 5.55
C TYR A 335 -3.09 -5.42 6.24
N THR A 336 -2.82 -6.14 7.33
CA THR A 336 -3.80 -6.43 8.36
C THR A 336 -3.81 -5.30 9.37
N VAL A 337 -4.98 -4.84 9.77
CA VAL A 337 -5.16 -3.66 10.61
C VAL A 337 -6.19 -3.91 11.71
N SER A 338 -5.95 -3.39 12.91
CA SER A 338 -6.92 -3.41 14.01
C SER A 338 -6.78 -2.16 14.89
N ASP A 339 -7.87 -1.75 15.52
CA ASP A 339 -7.91 -0.70 16.55
C ASP A 339 -8.01 -1.27 17.98
N LYS A 340 -7.80 -2.59 18.14
CA LYS A 340 -8.10 -3.33 19.39
C LYS A 340 -6.91 -4.06 20.01
N TYR A 341 -5.70 -3.76 19.57
CA TYR A 341 -4.52 -4.37 20.18
C TYR A 341 -4.33 -3.80 21.60
N PRO A 342 -4.24 -4.67 22.63
CA PRO A 342 -4.17 -4.21 24.01
C PRO A 342 -2.84 -3.51 24.31
N TYR A 343 -2.90 -2.42 25.07
CA TYR A 343 -1.75 -1.62 25.53
C TYR A 343 -0.90 -0.94 24.45
N ALA A 344 -1.19 -1.13 23.17
CA ALA A 344 -0.54 -0.39 22.10
C ALA A 344 -1.11 1.03 21.98
N GLN A 345 -0.24 1.97 21.69
CA GLN A 345 -0.64 3.36 21.42
C GLN A 345 -1.39 3.45 20.08
N PRO A 346 -2.50 4.22 20.01
CA PRO A 346 -3.11 4.53 18.72
C PRO A 346 -2.13 5.28 17.79
N ALA A 347 -2.15 4.93 16.52
CA ALA A 347 -1.31 5.60 15.52
C ALA A 347 -1.67 7.08 15.39
N ASP A 348 -0.67 7.93 15.23
CA ASP A 348 -0.89 9.35 14.89
C ASP A 348 -1.10 9.48 13.37
N THR A 349 -2.35 9.32 12.94
CA THR A 349 -2.72 9.35 11.52
C THR A 349 -2.63 10.73 10.87
N ARG A 350 -2.37 11.81 11.63
CA ARG A 350 -2.17 13.15 11.08
C ARG A 350 -0.95 13.26 10.18
N ARG A 351 0.01 12.33 10.31
CA ARG A 351 1.24 12.26 9.53
C ARG A 351 1.14 11.28 8.37
N ILE A 352 0.14 10.42 8.38
CA ILE A 352 -0.11 9.48 7.29
C ILE A 352 -0.86 10.23 6.19
N ASN A 353 -0.40 10.09 4.96
CA ASN A 353 -1.09 10.68 3.82
C ASN A 353 -2.54 10.14 3.76
N GLU A 354 -3.51 11.03 3.60
CA GLU A 354 -4.93 10.66 3.47
C GLU A 354 -5.17 9.69 2.31
N ASN A 355 -4.30 9.71 1.30
CA ASN A 355 -4.34 8.81 0.15
C ASN A 355 -3.59 7.49 0.38
N SER A 356 -3.06 7.23 1.56
CA SER A 356 -2.29 6.00 1.85
C SER A 356 -3.08 4.69 1.73
N GLY A 357 -4.40 4.76 1.67
CA GLY A 357 -5.26 3.57 1.67
C GLY A 357 -5.53 2.98 3.06
N LEU A 358 -4.88 3.47 4.11
CA LEU A 358 -5.07 3.00 5.48
C LEU A 358 -6.29 3.63 6.19
N PRO A 359 -6.88 2.96 7.19
CA PRO A 359 -7.93 3.55 8.00
C PRO A 359 -7.36 4.65 8.90
N MET A 360 -8.21 5.63 9.26
CA MET A 360 -7.81 6.77 10.11
C MET A 360 -7.72 6.44 11.61
N ASN A 361 -7.97 5.22 12.03
CA ASN A 361 -7.91 4.81 13.43
C ASN A 361 -7.45 3.35 13.54
N PHE A 362 -6.25 3.15 14.02
CA PHE A 362 -5.69 1.82 14.28
C PHE A 362 -4.59 1.89 15.35
N ASN A 363 -4.29 0.76 15.94
CA ASN A 363 -3.17 0.56 16.87
C ASN A 363 -2.46 -0.79 16.64
N TYR A 364 -2.75 -1.44 15.52
CA TYR A 364 -2.11 -2.66 15.04
C TYR A 364 -2.02 -2.57 13.53
N LEU A 365 -0.83 -2.80 13.00
CA LEU A 365 -0.56 -2.76 11.56
C LEU A 365 0.55 -3.76 11.24
N ARG A 366 0.29 -4.69 10.29
CA ARG A 366 1.29 -5.62 9.77
C ARG A 366 1.22 -5.66 8.25
N ASN A 367 2.34 -5.55 7.59
CA ASN A 367 2.46 -5.86 6.17
C ASN A 367 2.55 -7.38 6.01
N SER A 368 1.41 -8.05 6.08
CA SER A 368 1.35 -9.51 6.12
C SER A 368 1.19 -10.14 4.76
N VAL A 369 0.80 -9.36 3.74
CA VAL A 369 0.53 -9.88 2.39
C VAL A 369 1.14 -8.97 1.33
N LYS A 370 1.67 -9.57 0.27
CA LYS A 370 2.00 -8.91 -1.00
C LYS A 370 1.06 -9.43 -2.06
N ALA A 371 0.34 -8.55 -2.73
CA ALA A 371 -0.42 -8.91 -3.92
C ALA A 371 0.45 -8.70 -5.16
N VAL A 372 0.47 -9.69 -6.04
CA VAL A 372 1.20 -9.66 -7.31
C VAL A 372 0.19 -9.76 -8.44
N VAL A 373 0.17 -8.77 -9.33
CA VAL A 373 -0.81 -8.68 -10.41
C VAL A 373 -0.09 -8.66 -11.75
N ASN A 374 -0.39 -9.59 -12.63
CA ASN A 374 0.15 -9.59 -13.98
C ASN A 374 -0.46 -8.42 -14.78
N ALA A 375 0.39 -7.56 -15.35
CA ALA A 375 -0.04 -6.36 -16.09
C ALA A 375 -0.75 -6.68 -17.41
N TYR A 376 -0.55 -7.88 -17.98
CA TYR A 376 -1.14 -8.30 -19.24
C TYR A 376 -2.53 -8.89 -19.07
N ASP A 377 -2.69 -9.90 -18.21
CA ASP A 377 -3.94 -10.66 -18.10
C ASP A 377 -4.70 -10.41 -16.79
N GLY A 378 -4.08 -9.71 -15.83
CA GLY A 378 -4.67 -9.33 -14.55
C GLY A 378 -4.89 -10.51 -13.60
N THR A 379 -4.18 -11.61 -13.78
CA THR A 379 -4.10 -12.67 -12.76
C THR A 379 -3.49 -12.11 -11.49
N MET A 380 -3.92 -12.61 -10.35
CA MET A 380 -3.50 -12.09 -9.04
C MET A 380 -3.13 -13.23 -8.13
N ASP A 381 -1.98 -13.10 -7.49
CA ASP A 381 -1.52 -13.97 -6.41
C ASP A 381 -1.35 -13.15 -5.13
N PHE A 382 -1.78 -13.70 -3.99
CA PHE A 382 -1.68 -13.07 -2.68
C PHE A 382 -0.70 -13.90 -1.83
N TYR A 383 0.50 -13.38 -1.65
CA TYR A 383 1.56 -14.07 -0.90
C TYR A 383 1.61 -13.60 0.54
N VAL A 384 1.50 -14.53 1.48
CA VAL A 384 1.67 -14.26 2.91
C VAL A 384 3.15 -14.19 3.24
N VAL A 385 3.62 -13.00 3.63
CA VAL A 385 5.02 -12.72 3.96
C VAL A 385 5.29 -12.63 5.47
N ASP A 386 4.26 -12.36 6.28
CA ASP A 386 4.32 -12.48 7.75
C ASP A 386 3.34 -13.55 8.25
N SER A 387 3.78 -14.79 8.24
CA SER A 387 2.99 -15.92 8.73
C SER A 387 2.76 -15.94 10.25
N ASN A 388 3.42 -15.06 11.01
CA ASN A 388 3.24 -14.94 12.47
C ASN A 388 2.12 -13.96 12.85
N ASP A 389 1.56 -13.23 11.89
CA ASP A 389 0.43 -12.34 12.14
C ASP A 389 -0.84 -13.15 12.44
N PRO A 390 -1.46 -13.01 13.63
CA PRO A 390 -2.64 -13.76 14.00
C PRO A 390 -3.88 -13.41 13.17
N LEU A 391 -3.94 -12.21 12.59
CA LEU A 391 -5.04 -11.81 11.71
C LEU A 391 -4.96 -12.53 10.38
N ILE A 392 -3.77 -12.58 9.76
CA ILE A 392 -3.61 -13.29 8.49
C ILE A 392 -3.78 -14.80 8.66
N GLN A 393 -3.35 -15.39 9.78
CA GLN A 393 -3.62 -16.79 10.09
C GLN A 393 -5.13 -17.09 10.10
N SER A 394 -5.92 -16.19 10.68
CA SER A 394 -7.39 -16.32 10.67
C SER A 394 -7.97 -16.22 9.25
N TYR A 395 -7.43 -15.35 8.41
CA TYR A 395 -7.87 -15.25 7.02
C TYR A 395 -7.45 -16.45 6.17
N LEU A 396 -6.27 -17.03 6.42
CA LEU A 396 -5.84 -18.29 5.80
C LEU A 396 -6.80 -19.45 6.09
N ASP A 397 -7.29 -19.53 7.33
CA ASP A 397 -8.28 -20.54 7.72
C ASP A 397 -9.65 -20.34 7.05
N ILE A 398 -10.05 -19.08 6.83
CA ILE A 398 -11.34 -18.73 6.22
C ILE A 398 -11.28 -18.85 4.68
N PHE A 399 -10.16 -18.49 4.05
CA PHE A 399 -9.97 -18.42 2.61
C PHE A 399 -8.72 -19.17 2.17
N PRO A 400 -8.67 -20.52 2.34
CA PRO A 400 -7.44 -21.30 2.11
C PRO A 400 -6.96 -21.28 0.64
N ASP A 401 -7.86 -21.07 -0.32
CA ASP A 401 -7.54 -21.05 -1.75
C ASP A 401 -7.16 -19.63 -2.27
N LEU A 402 -7.20 -18.62 -1.42
CA LEU A 402 -6.90 -17.24 -1.83
C LEU A 402 -5.42 -16.90 -1.71
N PHE A 403 -4.73 -17.50 -0.74
CA PHE A 403 -3.38 -17.13 -0.37
C PHE A 403 -2.38 -18.22 -0.72
N SER A 404 -1.20 -17.79 -1.15
CA SER A 404 0.02 -18.60 -1.25
C SER A 404 1.02 -18.19 -0.17
N LEU A 405 1.95 -19.08 0.18
CA LEU A 405 3.01 -18.73 1.13
C LEU A 405 4.18 -18.05 0.42
N GLU A 406 4.95 -17.24 1.13
CA GLU A 406 6.18 -16.61 0.63
C GLU A 406 7.14 -17.65 0.00
N THR A 407 7.21 -18.86 0.56
CA THR A 407 8.05 -19.95 0.05
C THR A 407 7.65 -20.46 -1.34
N GLU A 408 6.48 -20.10 -1.83
CA GLU A 408 5.98 -20.42 -3.17
C GLU A 408 6.32 -19.34 -4.20
N MET A 409 6.85 -18.18 -3.76
CA MET A 409 7.36 -17.15 -4.66
C MET A 409 8.55 -17.67 -5.46
N SER A 410 8.65 -17.26 -6.71
CA SER A 410 9.86 -17.49 -7.51
C SER A 410 11.04 -16.71 -6.92
N SER A 411 12.26 -17.20 -7.15
CA SER A 411 13.47 -16.50 -6.70
C SER A 411 13.59 -15.11 -7.32
N GLU A 412 13.12 -14.92 -8.55
CA GLU A 412 13.11 -13.63 -9.22
C GLU A 412 12.13 -12.67 -8.55
N LEU A 413 10.91 -13.11 -8.23
CA LEU A 413 9.93 -12.29 -7.50
C LEU A 413 10.47 -11.87 -6.13
N LEU A 414 11.12 -12.79 -5.40
CA LEU A 414 11.72 -12.49 -4.09
C LEU A 414 12.80 -11.40 -4.18
N ASP A 415 13.58 -11.34 -5.27
CA ASP A 415 14.59 -10.31 -5.48
C ASP A 415 13.97 -8.90 -5.59
N HIS A 416 12.68 -8.78 -5.90
CA HIS A 416 11.94 -7.51 -6.02
C HIS A 416 11.10 -7.16 -4.77
N ILE A 417 10.92 -8.09 -3.82
CA ILE A 417 10.19 -7.79 -2.58
C ILE A 417 10.99 -6.82 -1.74
N ARG A 418 10.36 -5.73 -1.30
CA ARG A 418 10.96 -4.66 -0.49
C ARG A 418 10.20 -4.43 0.81
N TYR A 419 10.88 -3.80 1.79
CA TYR A 419 10.23 -3.32 2.98
C TYR A 419 9.28 -2.17 2.62
N PRO A 420 8.03 -2.15 3.14
CA PRO A 420 7.04 -1.17 2.74
C PRO A 420 7.45 0.27 3.04
N CYS A 421 7.40 1.15 2.03
CA CYS A 421 7.70 2.57 2.18
C CYS A 421 6.85 3.23 3.26
N LEU A 422 5.58 2.87 3.34
CA LEU A 422 4.64 3.40 4.34
C LEU A 422 5.11 3.14 5.78
N LEU A 423 5.59 1.93 6.10
CA LEU A 423 6.09 1.60 7.43
C LEU A 423 7.39 2.34 7.72
N TYR A 424 8.31 2.38 6.77
CA TYR A 424 9.58 3.08 6.90
C TYR A 424 9.39 4.59 7.13
N THR A 425 8.51 5.23 6.40
CA THR A 425 8.25 6.68 6.53
C THR A 425 7.50 7.01 7.81
N SER A 426 6.63 6.12 8.29
CA SER A 426 5.91 6.30 9.57
C SER A 426 6.85 6.16 10.77
N ASP A 427 7.74 5.17 10.74
CA ASP A 427 8.74 4.92 11.79
C ASP A 427 9.74 6.10 11.90
N ALA A 428 10.26 6.58 10.78
CA ALA A 428 11.13 7.75 10.75
C ALA A 428 10.48 9.04 11.29
N ALA A 429 9.15 9.18 11.14
CA ALA A 429 8.41 10.31 11.70
C ALA A 429 8.22 10.21 13.21
N ASP A 430 8.08 8.99 13.75
CA ASP A 430 7.99 8.75 15.20
C ASP A 430 9.34 8.97 15.89
N GLU A 431 10.46 8.69 15.23
CA GLU A 431 11.82 8.99 15.73
C GLU A 431 12.07 10.50 15.86
N GLU A 432 11.53 11.35 15.00
CA GLU A 432 11.66 12.81 15.12
C GLU A 432 10.96 13.37 16.37
N ASP A 433 9.84 12.81 16.80
CA ASP A 433 9.14 13.25 18.02
C ASP A 433 9.77 12.75 19.32
N SER A 434 10.47 11.61 19.28
CA SER A 434 11.23 11.09 20.44
C SER A 434 12.47 11.93 20.73
N VAL A 435 12.96 12.71 19.77
CA VAL A 435 14.13 13.59 19.89
C VAL A 435 13.86 14.90 20.64
N ASP A 436 12.60 15.34 20.73
CA ASP A 436 12.27 16.62 21.42
C ASP A 436 12.32 16.50 22.95
N LEU A 437 12.44 15.30 23.52
CA LEU A 437 12.60 15.08 24.96
C LEU A 437 14.05 15.02 25.46
N GLY A 438 15.05 15.10 24.61
CA GLY A 438 16.43 14.94 25.05
C GLY A 438 17.58 15.57 24.27
N GLY A 439 17.34 16.29 23.22
CA GLY A 439 18.39 17.13 22.55
C GLY A 439 19.58 16.35 21.98
N ARG A 440 19.44 15.09 21.56
CA ARG A 440 20.44 14.35 20.80
C ARG A 440 19.82 13.78 19.54
N ARG A 441 20.18 14.37 18.40
CA ARG A 441 19.93 13.75 17.08
C ARG A 441 20.67 12.42 17.03
N ILE A 442 19.93 11.37 16.78
CA ILE A 442 20.46 10.12 16.26
C ILE A 442 20.19 10.16 14.76
N ILE A 443 21.27 10.16 14.00
CA ILE A 443 21.27 10.11 12.52
C ILE A 443 21.18 8.66 12.12
#